data_d0ca6e83dbe78cca61d15c5f6985c4d4
#
_entry.id   d0ca6e83dbe78cca61d15c5f6985c4d4
#
_cell.length_a   1.000
_cell.length_b   1.000
_cell.length_c   1.000
_cell.angle_alpha   90.00
_cell.angle_beta   90.00
_cell.angle_gamma   90.00
#
_symmetry.space_group_name_H-M   'P 1'
#
loop_
_entity.id
_entity.type
_entity.pdbx_description
1 polymer ?
#
loop_
_entity_poly.entity_id
_entity_poly.type
_entity_poly.pdbx_seq_one_letter_code
_entity_poly.pdbx_strand_id
1 'polypeptide(L)'
;MIKTKSLIMQLNKASENLSLENKGVFDHIVVYVRTSNIKTRDAEEFLQQILDSFLNAEQQGVSIETVLGTTDIKHYCEEIVDTYKSSYHYSSLCSEYVMYTGMIITILSIINYITQSLSIISKYGVNNLTFYLNFNLGIISQVFIIGITIIAIMTYIKKSCFKELVKVSKLKEFFKLWVIGCLWFGIFIA
;
A
#
# COMPACT_ATOMS: atom_id res chain seq x y z
N MET A 1 -16.26 -17.66 7.04
CA MET A 1 -15.44 -16.44 7.10
C MET A 1 -14.88 -16.18 5.70
N ILE A 2 -15.33 -15.13 5.04
CA ILE A 2 -14.88 -14.77 3.68
C ILE A 2 -13.41 -14.32 3.77
N LYS A 3 -12.55 -14.87 2.90
CA LYS A 3 -11.13 -14.49 2.87
C LYS A 3 -11.01 -13.08 2.27
N THR A 4 -10.18 -12.22 2.83
CA THR A 4 -9.94 -10.85 2.33
C THR A 4 -9.65 -10.80 0.83
N LYS A 5 -8.93 -11.80 0.31
CA LYS A 5 -8.65 -11.93 -1.12
C LYS A 5 -9.94 -12.05 -1.97
N SER A 6 -10.96 -12.78 -1.50
CA SER A 6 -12.23 -12.89 -2.24
C SER A 6 -13.03 -11.59 -2.19
N LEU A 7 -12.97 -10.84 -1.08
CA LEU A 7 -13.58 -9.51 -1.00
C LEU A 7 -12.97 -8.56 -2.02
N ILE A 8 -11.63 -8.50 -2.11
CA ILE A 8 -10.93 -7.67 -3.11
C ILE A 8 -11.33 -8.03 -4.54
N MET A 9 -11.40 -9.34 -4.86
CA MET A 9 -11.81 -9.78 -6.20
C MET A 9 -13.26 -9.42 -6.53
N GLN A 10 -14.17 -9.59 -5.57
CA GLN A 10 -15.58 -9.23 -5.72
C GLN A 10 -15.75 -7.73 -5.91
N LEU A 11 -15.08 -6.92 -5.10
CA LEU A 11 -15.09 -5.47 -5.17
C LEU A 11 -14.60 -4.96 -6.53
N ASN A 12 -13.44 -5.46 -7.00
CA ASN A 12 -12.89 -5.04 -8.29
C ASN A 12 -13.84 -5.40 -9.44
N LYS A 13 -14.46 -6.59 -9.41
CA LYS A 13 -15.42 -7.01 -10.45
C LYS A 13 -16.70 -6.18 -10.40
N ALA A 14 -17.23 -5.93 -9.21
CA ALA A 14 -18.46 -5.16 -9.05
C ALA A 14 -18.29 -3.67 -9.41
N SER A 15 -17.10 -3.08 -9.17
CA SER A 15 -16.80 -1.70 -9.53
C SER A 15 -16.76 -1.46 -11.05
N GLU A 16 -16.65 -2.51 -11.86
CA GLU A 16 -16.75 -2.40 -13.33
C GLU A 16 -18.17 -2.01 -13.80
N ASN A 17 -19.19 -2.19 -12.96
CA ASN A 17 -20.57 -1.83 -13.27
C ASN A 17 -20.86 -0.35 -13.01
N LEU A 18 -19.96 0.41 -12.42
CA LEU A 18 -20.10 1.85 -12.24
C LEU A 18 -19.88 2.60 -13.55
N SER A 19 -20.56 3.73 -13.72
CA SER A 19 -20.27 4.70 -14.78
C SER A 19 -18.83 5.19 -14.69
N LEU A 20 -18.27 5.67 -15.80
CA LEU A 20 -16.87 6.14 -15.84
C LEU A 20 -16.59 7.26 -14.83
N GLU A 21 -17.54 8.14 -14.61
CA GLU A 21 -17.43 9.26 -13.66
C GLU A 21 -17.40 8.74 -12.23
N ASN A 22 -18.39 7.95 -11.83
CA ASN A 22 -18.50 7.40 -10.47
C ASN A 22 -17.39 6.40 -10.17
N LYS A 23 -16.93 5.64 -11.16
CA LYS A 23 -15.77 4.76 -11.04
C LYS A 23 -14.50 5.55 -10.72
N GLY A 24 -14.29 6.70 -11.39
CA GLY A 24 -13.15 7.56 -11.08
C GLY A 24 -13.15 8.03 -9.62
N VAL A 25 -14.30 8.47 -9.12
CA VAL A 25 -14.45 8.85 -7.71
C VAL A 25 -14.21 7.67 -6.78
N PHE A 26 -14.80 6.52 -7.10
CA PHE A 26 -14.62 5.29 -6.32
C PHE A 26 -13.16 4.84 -6.25
N ASP A 27 -12.43 4.88 -7.37
CA ASP A 27 -11.02 4.52 -7.44
C ASP A 27 -10.16 5.42 -6.52
N HIS A 28 -10.46 6.72 -6.44
CA HIS A 28 -9.79 7.62 -5.49
C HIS A 28 -10.07 7.24 -4.03
N ILE A 29 -11.31 6.88 -3.69
CA ILE A 29 -11.67 6.39 -2.36
C ILE A 29 -10.90 5.10 -2.05
N VAL A 30 -10.87 4.15 -2.99
CA VAL A 30 -10.13 2.87 -2.85
C VAL A 30 -8.66 3.10 -2.54
N VAL A 31 -7.99 3.96 -3.33
CA VAL A 31 -6.58 4.28 -3.11
C VAL A 31 -6.36 4.93 -1.75
N TYR A 32 -7.20 5.92 -1.38
CA TYR A 32 -7.08 6.61 -0.11
C TYR A 32 -7.25 5.66 1.09
N VAL A 33 -8.28 4.83 1.07
CA VAL A 33 -8.62 3.91 2.16
C VAL A 33 -7.53 2.83 2.31
N ARG A 34 -7.10 2.20 1.20
CA ARG A 34 -6.04 1.17 1.20
C ARG A 34 -4.67 1.70 1.59
N THR A 35 -4.38 2.98 1.35
CA THR A 35 -3.13 3.63 1.79
C THR A 35 -3.22 4.23 3.19
N SER A 36 -4.40 4.16 3.82
CA SER A 36 -4.62 4.60 5.19
C SER A 36 -4.24 3.49 6.17
N ASN A 37 -3.86 3.90 7.40
CA ASN A 37 -3.44 2.99 8.44
C ASN A 37 -4.65 2.37 9.16
N ILE A 38 -5.41 1.54 8.45
CA ILE A 38 -6.52 0.74 8.97
C ILE A 38 -6.31 -0.72 8.58
N LYS A 39 -6.93 -1.65 9.31
CA LYS A 39 -6.78 -3.08 9.02
C LYS A 39 -7.33 -3.40 7.63
N THR A 40 -6.58 -4.19 6.87
CA THR A 40 -6.93 -4.54 5.49
C THR A 40 -8.35 -5.08 5.36
N ARG A 41 -8.81 -5.88 6.30
CA ARG A 41 -10.16 -6.42 6.29
C ARG A 41 -11.22 -5.34 6.44
N ASP A 42 -11.05 -4.43 7.40
CA ASP A 42 -12.00 -3.36 7.68
C ASP A 42 -12.05 -2.37 6.51
N ALA A 43 -10.88 -2.12 5.87
CA ALA A 43 -10.79 -1.35 4.64
C ALA A 43 -11.65 -1.96 3.51
N GLU A 44 -11.52 -3.25 3.25
CA GLU A 44 -12.26 -3.91 2.18
C GLU A 44 -13.76 -4.02 2.49
N GLU A 45 -14.15 -4.27 3.76
CA GLU A 45 -15.56 -4.27 4.18
C GLU A 45 -16.19 -2.87 4.01
N PHE A 46 -15.48 -1.81 4.37
CA PHE A 46 -15.93 -0.44 4.14
C PHE A 46 -16.06 -0.10 2.65
N LEU A 47 -15.05 -0.46 1.85
CA LEU A 47 -15.08 -0.22 0.41
C LEU A 47 -16.24 -0.94 -0.27
N GLN A 48 -16.61 -2.12 0.21
CA GLN A 48 -17.77 -2.84 -0.32
C GLN A 48 -19.07 -2.12 -0.01
N GLN A 49 -19.24 -1.59 1.21
CA GLN A 49 -20.42 -0.78 1.58
C GLN A 49 -20.55 0.48 0.71
N ILE A 50 -19.43 1.17 0.46
CA ILE A 50 -19.41 2.35 -0.42
C ILE A 50 -19.76 1.99 -1.86
N LEU A 51 -19.22 0.88 -2.38
CA LEU A 51 -19.54 0.41 -3.72
C LEU A 51 -21.02 0.09 -3.88
N ASP A 52 -21.60 -0.62 -2.93
CA ASP A 52 -23.02 -0.94 -2.93
C ASP A 52 -23.87 0.34 -2.90
N SER A 53 -23.46 1.34 -2.11
CA SER A 53 -24.11 2.64 -2.06
C SER A 53 -24.03 3.39 -3.40
N PHE A 54 -22.88 3.33 -4.08
CA PHE A 54 -22.68 3.96 -5.40
C PHE A 54 -23.52 3.27 -6.48
N LEU A 55 -23.54 1.95 -6.51
CA LEU A 55 -24.37 1.19 -7.46
C LEU A 55 -25.87 1.47 -7.26
N ASN A 56 -26.32 1.55 -6.01
CA ASN A 56 -27.70 1.91 -5.70
C ASN A 56 -28.04 3.36 -6.10
N ALA A 57 -27.10 4.30 -5.90
CA ALA A 57 -27.26 5.68 -6.33
C ALA A 57 -27.44 5.78 -7.85
N GLU A 58 -26.62 5.09 -8.63
CA GLU A 58 -26.73 5.07 -10.09
C GLU A 58 -28.07 4.47 -10.56
N GLN A 59 -28.52 3.39 -9.94
CA GLN A 59 -29.82 2.78 -10.27
C GLN A 59 -30.99 3.73 -9.99
N GLN A 60 -30.86 4.57 -8.96
CA GLN A 60 -31.90 5.54 -8.58
C GLN A 60 -31.73 6.90 -9.26
N GLY A 61 -30.66 7.12 -10.02
CA GLY A 61 -30.35 8.40 -10.65
C GLY A 61 -30.01 9.51 -9.63
N VAL A 62 -29.51 9.13 -8.46
CA VAL A 62 -29.10 10.04 -7.37
C VAL A 62 -27.60 10.31 -7.47
N SER A 63 -27.16 11.55 -7.20
CA SER A 63 -25.74 11.88 -7.22
C SER A 63 -24.98 11.28 -6.04
N ILE A 64 -23.71 10.98 -6.27
CA ILE A 64 -22.82 10.39 -5.23
C ILE A 64 -22.68 11.33 -4.03
N GLU A 65 -22.61 12.65 -4.25
CA GLU A 65 -22.53 13.64 -3.18
C GLU A 65 -23.75 13.59 -2.25
N THR A 66 -24.93 13.34 -2.84
CA THR A 66 -26.17 13.18 -2.07
C THR A 66 -26.11 11.92 -1.20
N VAL A 67 -25.58 10.83 -1.72
CA VAL A 67 -25.45 9.55 -0.98
C VAL A 67 -24.40 9.65 0.12
N LEU A 68 -23.27 10.31 -0.14
CA LEU A 68 -22.22 10.53 0.84
C LEU A 68 -22.56 11.63 1.87
N GLY A 69 -23.59 12.47 1.56
CA GLY A 69 -23.98 13.60 2.39
C GLY A 69 -23.00 14.78 2.36
N THR A 70 -22.03 14.76 1.45
CA THR A 70 -20.99 15.78 1.34
C THR A 70 -20.43 15.87 -0.07
N THR A 71 -20.01 17.07 -0.46
CA THR A 71 -19.24 17.32 -1.68
C THR A 71 -17.73 17.15 -1.49
N ASP A 72 -17.24 17.16 -0.24
CA ASP A 72 -15.83 16.94 0.10
C ASP A 72 -15.57 15.46 0.41
N ILE A 73 -15.40 14.69 -0.66
CA ILE A 73 -15.12 13.25 -0.60
C ILE A 73 -13.86 12.95 0.19
N LYS A 74 -12.86 13.83 0.12
CA LYS A 74 -11.61 13.66 0.87
C LYS A 74 -11.87 13.75 2.37
N HIS A 75 -12.58 14.78 2.81
CA HIS A 75 -12.92 14.96 4.23
C HIS A 75 -13.75 13.79 4.75
N TYR A 76 -14.72 13.31 3.97
CA TYR A 76 -15.50 12.12 4.29
C TYR A 76 -14.61 10.90 4.54
N CYS A 77 -13.67 10.63 3.65
CA CYS A 77 -12.73 9.52 3.81
C CYS A 77 -11.81 9.68 5.04
N GLU A 78 -11.41 10.93 5.36
CA GLU A 78 -10.61 11.24 6.55
C GLU A 78 -11.37 10.90 7.83
N GLU A 79 -12.61 11.34 7.97
CA GLU A 79 -13.46 11.07 9.12
C GLU A 79 -13.70 9.58 9.34
N ILE A 80 -13.99 8.85 8.27
CA ILE A 80 -14.20 7.40 8.35
C ILE A 80 -12.92 6.68 8.79
N VAL A 81 -11.79 7.00 8.17
CA VAL A 81 -10.50 6.40 8.52
C VAL A 81 -10.14 6.69 9.99
N ASP A 82 -10.38 7.90 10.46
CA ASP A 82 -10.09 8.27 11.85
C ASP A 82 -11.04 7.59 12.85
N THR A 83 -12.30 7.37 12.47
CA THR A 83 -13.26 6.58 13.25
C THR A 83 -12.77 5.13 13.41
N TYR A 84 -12.32 4.49 12.34
CA TYR A 84 -11.74 3.13 12.43
C TYR A 84 -10.49 3.10 13.30
N LYS A 85 -9.56 4.06 13.13
CA LYS A 85 -8.34 4.12 13.94
C LYS A 85 -8.63 4.28 15.43
N SER A 86 -9.61 5.11 15.80
CA SER A 86 -9.98 5.33 17.20
C SER A 86 -10.54 4.08 17.87
N SER A 87 -11.08 3.14 17.08
CA SER A 87 -11.64 1.87 17.57
C SER A 87 -10.59 0.78 17.79
N TYR A 88 -9.35 0.95 17.28
CA TYR A 88 -8.33 -0.08 17.37
C TYR A 88 -7.55 -0.05 18.68
N HIS A 89 -7.35 -1.24 19.26
CA HIS A 89 -6.33 -1.41 20.29
C HIS A 89 -4.93 -1.31 19.67
N TYR A 90 -4.07 -0.51 20.28
CA TYR A 90 -2.70 -0.26 19.80
C TYR A 90 -1.88 -1.54 19.54
N SER A 91 -2.05 -2.56 20.41
CA SER A 91 -1.41 -3.87 20.26
C SER A 91 -1.77 -4.60 18.95
N SER A 92 -2.99 -4.41 18.46
CA SER A 92 -3.47 -5.07 17.24
C SER A 92 -2.85 -4.50 15.96
N LEU A 93 -2.58 -3.19 15.95
CA LEU A 93 -1.86 -2.54 14.86
C LEU A 93 -0.37 -2.91 14.88
N CYS A 94 0.25 -2.92 16.08
CA CYS A 94 1.65 -3.33 16.25
C CYS A 94 1.92 -4.74 15.70
N SER A 95 1.00 -5.67 15.89
CA SER A 95 1.15 -7.06 15.42
C SER A 95 1.31 -7.16 13.92
N GLU A 96 0.55 -6.40 13.13
CA GLU A 96 0.67 -6.38 11.67
C GLU A 96 2.04 -5.81 11.23
N TYR A 97 2.48 -4.72 11.84
CA TYR A 97 3.79 -4.13 11.53
C TYR A 97 4.96 -5.04 11.86
N VAL A 98 4.90 -5.74 13.00
CA VAL A 98 5.93 -6.72 13.40
C VAL A 98 6.00 -7.86 12.38
N MET A 99 4.85 -8.35 11.92
CA MET A 99 4.80 -9.40 10.90
C MET A 99 5.44 -8.95 9.58
N TYR A 100 5.08 -7.77 9.06
CA TYR A 100 5.65 -7.25 7.81
C TYR A 100 7.15 -6.96 7.94
N THR A 101 7.58 -6.38 9.07
CA THR A 101 8.99 -6.12 9.33
C THR A 101 9.80 -7.42 9.40
N GLY A 102 9.28 -8.45 10.07
CA GLY A 102 9.89 -9.78 10.11
C GLY A 102 10.02 -10.39 8.71
N MET A 103 9.01 -10.26 7.86
CA MET A 103 9.04 -10.75 6.48
C MET A 103 10.12 -10.04 5.66
N ILE A 104 10.25 -8.72 5.77
CA ILE A 104 11.29 -7.92 5.09
C ILE A 104 12.68 -8.36 5.54
N ILE A 105 12.90 -8.51 6.85
CA ILE A 105 14.19 -8.98 7.41
C ILE A 105 14.56 -10.35 6.86
N THR A 106 13.59 -11.26 6.79
CA THR A 106 13.80 -12.61 6.26
C THR A 106 14.23 -12.57 4.80
N ILE A 107 13.53 -11.80 3.96
CA ILE A 107 13.84 -11.65 2.53
C ILE A 107 15.25 -11.06 2.35
N LEU A 108 15.58 -9.98 3.07
CA LEU A 108 16.90 -9.35 3.01
C LEU A 108 18.02 -10.31 3.45
N SER A 109 17.79 -11.10 4.50
CA SER A 109 18.75 -12.10 4.96
C SER A 109 19.00 -13.18 3.91
N ILE A 110 17.97 -13.63 3.20
CA ILE A 110 18.09 -14.60 2.10
C ILE A 110 18.89 -13.99 0.93
N ILE A 111 18.58 -12.76 0.54
CA ILE A 111 19.29 -12.07 -0.56
C ILE A 111 20.77 -11.91 -0.20
N ASN A 112 21.09 -11.48 1.01
CA ASN A 112 22.48 -11.34 1.50
C ASN A 112 23.21 -12.69 1.50
N TYR A 113 22.56 -13.74 1.97
CA TYR A 113 23.13 -15.09 1.94
C TYR A 113 23.46 -15.54 0.52
N ILE A 114 22.53 -15.36 -0.43
CA ILE A 114 22.74 -15.72 -1.84
C ILE A 114 23.93 -14.95 -2.43
N THR A 115 23.99 -13.63 -2.18
CA THR A 115 25.05 -12.76 -2.71
C THR A 115 26.42 -13.15 -2.16
N GLN A 116 26.52 -13.40 -0.85
CA GLN A 116 27.76 -13.86 -0.22
C GLN A 116 28.18 -15.27 -0.71
N SER A 117 27.22 -16.19 -0.82
CA SER A 117 27.48 -17.54 -1.32
C SER A 117 28.02 -17.52 -2.76
N LEU A 118 27.43 -16.71 -3.64
CA LEU A 118 27.92 -16.53 -5.01
C LEU A 118 29.35 -15.96 -5.04
N SER A 119 29.66 -15.01 -4.19
CA SER A 119 31.01 -14.45 -4.06
C SER A 119 32.03 -15.48 -3.59
N ILE A 120 31.66 -16.33 -2.61
CA ILE A 120 32.52 -17.41 -2.10
C ILE A 120 32.74 -18.48 -3.16
N ILE A 121 31.69 -18.92 -3.85
CA ILE A 121 31.79 -19.92 -4.94
C ILE A 121 32.71 -19.42 -6.04
N SER A 122 32.58 -18.15 -6.44
CA SER A 122 33.40 -17.53 -7.48
C SER A 122 34.88 -17.46 -7.11
N LYS A 123 35.23 -17.29 -5.81
CA LYS A 123 36.61 -17.13 -5.35
C LYS A 123 37.26 -18.44 -4.90
N TYR A 124 36.50 -19.33 -4.26
CA TYR A 124 37.06 -20.47 -3.51
C TYR A 124 36.44 -21.83 -3.88
N GLY A 125 35.49 -21.87 -4.80
CA GLY A 125 34.78 -23.08 -5.20
C GLY A 125 33.67 -23.51 -4.24
N VAL A 126 32.87 -24.49 -4.69
CA VAL A 126 31.62 -24.93 -4.02
C VAL A 126 31.85 -25.58 -2.66
N ASN A 127 33.01 -26.17 -2.44
CA ASN A 127 33.33 -26.93 -1.22
C ASN A 127 33.52 -26.07 0.05
N ASN A 128 33.58 -24.75 -0.09
CA ASN A 128 33.77 -23.79 1.00
C ASN A 128 32.49 -23.08 1.42
N LEU A 129 31.32 -23.56 1.00
CA LEU A 129 30.04 -23.02 1.40
C LEU A 129 29.76 -23.31 2.88
N THR A 130 29.66 -22.25 3.66
CA THR A 130 29.25 -22.34 5.08
C THR A 130 27.95 -21.58 5.24
N PHE A 131 26.99 -22.17 5.96
CA PHE A 131 25.69 -21.54 6.22
C PHE A 131 25.82 -20.58 7.41
N TYR A 132 25.93 -19.29 7.14
CA TYR A 132 25.89 -18.23 8.16
C TYR A 132 24.82 -17.22 7.85
N LEU A 133 23.85 -17.08 8.76
CA LEU A 133 22.94 -15.93 8.78
C LEU A 133 23.65 -14.79 9.53
N ASN A 134 24.30 -13.90 8.77
CA ASN A 134 24.95 -12.73 9.34
C ASN A 134 23.91 -11.61 9.54
N PHE A 135 23.47 -11.40 10.78
CA PHE A 135 22.78 -10.19 11.18
C PHE A 135 23.82 -9.10 11.47
N ASN A 136 24.13 -8.31 10.47
CA ASN A 136 25.06 -7.19 10.65
C ASN A 136 24.28 -5.85 10.74
N LEU A 137 24.98 -4.81 11.23
CA LEU A 137 24.40 -3.46 11.34
C LEU A 137 23.86 -2.94 10.00
N GLY A 138 24.41 -3.41 8.87
CA GLY A 138 23.97 -3.08 7.53
C GLY A 138 22.53 -3.53 7.25
N ILE A 139 22.14 -4.74 7.66
CA ILE A 139 20.76 -5.23 7.48
C ILE A 139 19.78 -4.36 8.29
N ILE A 140 20.16 -3.97 9.51
CA ILE A 140 19.32 -3.12 10.36
C ILE A 140 19.11 -1.75 9.69
N SER A 141 20.19 -1.13 9.20
CA SER A 141 20.09 0.17 8.50
C SER A 141 19.24 0.07 7.23
N GLN A 142 19.36 -1.01 6.45
CA GLN A 142 18.55 -1.26 5.26
C GLN A 142 17.05 -1.37 5.60
N VAL A 143 16.69 -2.09 6.66
CA VAL A 143 15.29 -2.19 7.12
C VAL A 143 14.73 -0.81 7.49
N PHE A 144 15.51 0.01 8.21
CA PHE A 144 15.09 1.38 8.57
C PHE A 144 14.86 2.24 7.33
N ILE A 145 15.78 2.22 6.38
CA ILE A 145 15.68 2.98 5.15
C ILE A 145 14.45 2.54 4.34
N ILE A 146 14.22 1.23 4.17
CA ILE A 146 13.03 0.68 3.49
C ILE A 146 11.75 1.14 4.19
N GLY A 147 11.68 1.06 5.52
CA GLY A 147 10.53 1.49 6.30
C GLY A 147 10.20 2.98 6.08
N ILE A 148 11.20 3.85 6.17
CA ILE A 148 11.04 5.29 5.93
C ILE A 148 10.54 5.56 4.50
N THR A 149 11.08 4.85 3.52
CA THR A 149 10.67 5.01 2.12
C THR A 149 9.23 4.57 1.88
N ILE A 150 8.82 3.43 2.43
CA ILE A 150 7.43 2.97 2.32
C ILE A 150 6.49 4.01 2.92
N ILE A 151 6.79 4.54 4.12
CA ILE A 151 5.97 5.57 4.77
C ILE A 151 5.91 6.84 3.90
N ALA A 152 7.04 7.27 3.34
CA ALA A 152 7.11 8.45 2.48
C ALA A 152 6.26 8.26 1.20
N ILE A 153 6.36 7.11 0.54
CA ILE A 153 5.58 6.77 -0.66
C ILE A 153 4.09 6.72 -0.34
N MET A 154 3.69 6.04 0.73
CA MET A 154 2.28 5.94 1.15
C MET A 154 1.69 7.31 1.46
N THR A 155 2.45 8.15 2.18
CA THR A 155 2.03 9.53 2.51
C THR A 155 1.89 10.37 1.24
N TYR A 156 2.81 10.22 0.28
CA TYR A 156 2.76 10.91 -1.00
C TYR A 156 1.54 10.49 -1.82
N ILE A 157 1.28 9.17 -1.96
CA ILE A 157 0.12 8.64 -2.67
C ILE A 157 -1.18 9.15 -2.04
N LYS A 158 -1.29 9.06 -0.72
CA LYS A 158 -2.46 9.53 0.03
C LYS A 158 -2.73 11.03 -0.20
N LYS A 159 -1.68 11.85 -0.21
CA LYS A 159 -1.78 13.30 -0.44
C LYS A 159 -2.10 13.65 -1.89
N SER A 160 -1.68 12.81 -2.84
CA SER A 160 -1.88 13.00 -4.29
C SER A 160 -3.22 12.49 -4.76
N CYS A 161 -3.79 11.51 -4.10
CA CYS A 161 -4.97 10.75 -4.51
C CYS A 161 -6.18 11.63 -4.92
N PHE A 162 -6.46 12.71 -4.17
CA PHE A 162 -7.55 13.64 -4.48
C PHE A 162 -7.13 14.88 -5.28
N LYS A 163 -5.84 15.03 -5.61
CA LYS A 163 -5.37 16.13 -6.45
C LYS A 163 -5.56 15.88 -7.94
N GLU A 164 -5.78 14.64 -8.35
CA GLU A 164 -5.85 14.25 -9.76
C GLU A 164 -7.19 14.54 -10.46
N LEU A 165 -8.18 15.07 -9.77
CA LEU A 165 -9.30 15.74 -10.43
C LEU A 165 -8.83 16.96 -11.25
N VAL A 166 -7.59 17.43 -11.06
CA VAL A 166 -6.89 18.42 -11.88
C VAL A 166 -5.83 17.68 -12.70
N LYS A 167 -6.05 17.62 -14.01
CA LYS A 167 -5.21 17.03 -15.07
C LYS A 167 -3.69 17.18 -14.87
N VAL A 168 -3.06 16.35 -14.06
CA VAL A 168 -1.60 16.26 -13.96
C VAL A 168 -1.12 15.14 -14.87
N SER A 169 -0.14 15.42 -15.73
CA SER A 169 0.43 14.45 -16.66
C SER A 169 1.00 13.25 -15.89
N LYS A 170 0.38 12.08 -16.07
CA LYS A 170 0.80 10.78 -15.49
C LYS A 170 2.30 10.50 -15.69
N LEU A 171 2.89 11.06 -16.75
CA LEU A 171 4.32 10.95 -17.09
C LEU A 171 5.21 11.68 -16.08
N LYS A 172 4.79 12.84 -15.55
CA LYS A 172 5.57 13.59 -14.56
C LYS A 172 5.62 12.89 -13.20
N GLU A 173 4.53 12.24 -12.82
CA GLU A 173 4.48 11.48 -11.55
C GLU A 173 5.29 10.19 -11.62
N PHE A 174 5.17 9.46 -12.73
CA PHE A 174 6.01 8.30 -13.01
C PHE A 174 7.50 8.66 -12.97
N PHE A 175 7.90 9.79 -13.56
CA PHE A 175 9.29 10.23 -13.57
C PHE A 175 9.80 10.61 -12.16
N LYS A 176 8.96 11.21 -11.32
CA LYS A 176 9.32 11.50 -9.91
C LYS A 176 9.55 10.21 -9.10
N LEU A 177 8.65 9.24 -9.24
CA LEU A 177 8.79 7.94 -8.57
C LEU A 177 10.01 7.17 -9.08
N TRP A 178 10.28 7.26 -10.39
CA TRP A 178 11.44 6.63 -11.02
C TRP A 178 12.77 7.25 -10.53
N VAL A 179 12.85 8.57 -10.43
CA VAL A 179 14.03 9.28 -9.88
C VAL A 179 14.27 8.89 -8.41
N ILE A 180 13.23 8.81 -7.60
CA ILE A 180 13.32 8.35 -6.21
C ILE A 180 13.84 6.90 -6.16
N GLY A 181 13.34 6.03 -7.03
CA GLY A 181 13.81 4.66 -7.16
C GLY A 181 15.28 4.56 -7.59
N CYS A 182 15.73 5.36 -8.56
CA CYS A 182 17.12 5.38 -9.02
C CYS A 182 18.09 5.93 -7.95
N LEU A 183 17.70 6.96 -7.21
CA LEU A 183 18.49 7.47 -6.08
C LEU A 183 18.66 6.39 -5.00
N TRP A 184 17.63 5.60 -4.80
CA TRP A 184 17.62 4.48 -3.87
C TRP A 184 18.59 3.37 -4.29
N PHE A 185 18.56 2.99 -5.56
CA PHE A 185 19.49 2.00 -6.11
C PHE A 185 20.95 2.48 -6.00
N GLY A 186 21.21 3.77 -6.19
CA GLY A 186 22.53 4.35 -6.05
C GLY A 186 23.08 4.26 -4.62
N ILE A 187 22.24 4.48 -3.60
CA ILE A 187 22.61 4.34 -2.18
C ILE A 187 22.84 2.86 -1.78
N PHE A 188 22.20 1.93 -2.48
CA PHE A 188 22.31 0.49 -2.19
C PHE A 188 23.58 -0.15 -2.77
N ILE A 189 24.16 0.46 -3.82
CA ILE A 189 25.36 -0.04 -4.51
C ILE A 189 26.64 0.62 -3.98
N ALA A 190 26.54 1.80 -3.36
CA ALA A 190 27.67 2.50 -2.73
C ALA A 190 27.96 1.98 -1.32
#